data_cc3c32672d2086ac3f816ef033fc483f
#
_entry.id   cc3c32672d2086ac3f816ef033fc483f
#
_cell.length_a   1.000
_cell.length_b   1.000
_cell.length_c   1.000
_cell.angle_alpha   90.00
_cell.angle_beta   90.00
_cell.angle_gamma   90.00
#
_symmetry.space_group_name_H-M   'P 1'
#
loop_
_entity.id
_entity.type
_entity.pdbx_description
1 polymer ?
#
loop_
_entity_poly.entity_id
_entity_poly.type
_entity_poly.pdbx_seq_one_letter_code
_entity_poly.pdbx_strand_id
1 'polypeptide(L)'
;MKRTKQIFQIHEHQTRAIAFIALFVALFFSSQTTNACTNFIIGKNASVDGSVICTYNADDYGLFIGLNHFPAGKHQAGTMRDVYDWDTNVYHGQIPEAAETYNVIGNINEYQVTIGETTYGGREEMVDTTGIIDYGSLIYIALQRSKTAREAIRIMTTLTNQYGYNSEGETFTICDPNEAWIMEMMGKGPGSKGTVWVAIRIPDNAVCGHANQSRIGRFNMKDKKNVLYSKDVVEFARKKGWYQGKYAQLSLLPDVIM
;
A
#
# COMPACT_ATOMS: atom_id res chain seq x y z
N MET A 1 -10.59 -5.71 69.06
CA MET A 1 -10.45 -4.63 68.05
C MET A 1 -9.16 -4.62 67.26
N LYS A 2 -7.99 -4.91 67.79
CA LYS A 2 -6.74 -4.93 66.98
C LYS A 2 -6.64 -6.07 65.94
N ARG A 3 -7.10 -7.29 66.26
CA ARG A 3 -7.06 -8.46 65.36
C ARG A 3 -7.95 -8.31 64.11
N THR A 4 -9.11 -7.67 64.21
CA THR A 4 -10.05 -7.49 63.11
C THR A 4 -9.49 -6.51 62.06
N LYS A 5 -8.79 -5.44 62.48
CA LYS A 5 -8.11 -4.52 61.58
C LYS A 5 -6.96 -5.15 60.79
N GLN A 6 -6.24 -6.06 61.40
CA GLN A 6 -5.13 -6.76 60.72
C GLN A 6 -5.62 -7.71 59.63
N ILE A 7 -6.73 -8.40 59.85
CA ILE A 7 -7.33 -9.31 58.86
C ILE A 7 -7.86 -8.52 57.67
N PHE A 8 -8.48 -7.33 57.88
CA PHE A 8 -8.94 -6.47 56.81
C PHE A 8 -7.80 -5.91 55.94
N GLN A 9 -6.67 -5.52 56.55
CA GLN A 9 -5.51 -5.04 55.81
C GLN A 9 -4.85 -6.14 54.96
N ILE A 10 -4.80 -7.36 55.45
CA ILE A 10 -4.23 -8.49 54.69
C ILE A 10 -5.12 -8.81 53.48
N HIS A 11 -6.45 -8.77 53.61
CA HIS A 11 -7.37 -8.97 52.48
C HIS A 11 -7.24 -7.89 51.44
N GLU A 12 -7.11 -6.64 51.83
CA GLU A 12 -6.97 -5.51 50.90
C GLU A 12 -5.64 -5.59 50.11
N HIS A 13 -4.54 -5.96 50.74
CA HIS A 13 -3.26 -6.18 50.05
C HIS A 13 -3.29 -7.37 49.12
N GLN A 14 -3.94 -8.49 49.48
CA GLN A 14 -4.11 -9.63 48.60
C GLN A 14 -4.99 -9.32 47.39
N THR A 15 -6.08 -8.59 47.58
CA THR A 15 -6.96 -8.19 46.47
C THR A 15 -6.24 -7.27 45.49
N ARG A 16 -5.46 -6.31 45.98
CA ARG A 16 -4.64 -5.42 45.15
C ARG A 16 -3.56 -6.19 44.38
N ALA A 17 -2.88 -7.16 45.04
CA ALA A 17 -1.87 -8.00 44.38
C ALA A 17 -2.50 -8.86 43.28
N ILE A 18 -3.66 -9.47 43.52
CA ILE A 18 -4.39 -10.25 42.51
C ILE A 18 -4.84 -9.36 41.34
N ALA A 19 -5.35 -8.16 41.62
CA ALA A 19 -5.73 -7.21 40.58
C ALA A 19 -4.53 -6.76 39.72
N PHE A 20 -3.37 -6.53 40.34
CA PHE A 20 -2.13 -6.21 39.62
C PHE A 20 -1.65 -7.37 38.75
N ILE A 21 -1.69 -8.60 39.27
CA ILE A 21 -1.32 -9.81 38.52
C ILE A 21 -2.29 -10.02 37.35
N ALA A 22 -3.60 -9.86 37.57
CA ALA A 22 -4.61 -9.98 36.52
C ALA A 22 -4.46 -8.94 35.45
N LEU A 23 -4.15 -7.68 35.82
CA LEU A 23 -3.86 -6.61 34.87
C LEU A 23 -2.58 -6.88 34.06
N PHE A 24 -1.53 -7.36 34.73
CA PHE A 24 -0.27 -7.73 34.09
C PHE A 24 -0.46 -8.92 33.14
N VAL A 25 -1.20 -9.94 33.54
CA VAL A 25 -1.57 -11.08 32.68
C VAL A 25 -2.41 -10.59 31.48
N ALA A 26 -3.41 -9.73 31.68
CA ALA A 26 -4.22 -9.18 30.59
C ALA A 26 -3.40 -8.39 29.57
N LEU A 27 -2.35 -7.67 30.01
CA LEU A 27 -1.43 -6.96 29.11
C LEU A 27 -0.54 -7.89 28.27
N PHE A 28 -0.22 -9.09 28.79
CA PHE A 28 0.54 -10.09 28.04
C PHE A 28 -0.30 -10.92 27.07
N PHE A 29 -1.61 -11.01 27.27
CA PHE A 29 -2.52 -11.75 26.37
C PHE A 29 -3.15 -10.88 25.30
N SER A 30 -2.89 -9.57 25.25
CA SER A 30 -3.24 -8.71 24.12
C SER A 30 -2.15 -8.80 23.03
N SER A 31 -1.83 -10.01 22.55
CA SER A 31 -1.09 -10.16 21.32
C SER A 31 -2.00 -9.73 20.16
N GLN A 32 -1.90 -8.50 19.75
CA GLN A 32 -2.42 -8.09 18.46
C GLN A 32 -1.53 -8.74 17.41
N THR A 33 -2.11 -9.52 16.51
CA THR A 33 -1.43 -9.93 15.29
C THR A 33 -1.17 -8.66 14.49
N THR A 34 0.06 -8.17 14.53
CA THR A 34 0.48 -7.05 13.69
C THR A 34 0.91 -7.61 12.35
N ASN A 35 0.11 -7.47 11.34
CA ASN A 35 0.56 -7.62 9.97
C ASN A 35 1.46 -6.43 9.67
N ALA A 36 2.67 -6.68 9.25
CA ALA A 36 3.65 -5.63 8.97
C ALA A 36 4.38 -5.93 7.66
N CYS A 37 4.33 -5.01 6.72
CA CYS A 37 5.15 -5.08 5.52
C CYS A 37 6.28 -4.05 5.62
N THR A 38 7.43 -4.33 5.01
CA THR A 38 8.57 -3.40 5.01
C THR A 38 9.26 -3.40 3.67
N ASN A 39 9.44 -2.21 3.11
CA ASN A 39 10.16 -2.01 1.86
C ASN A 39 11.33 -1.06 2.06
N PHE A 40 12.44 -1.35 1.36
CA PHE A 40 13.56 -0.42 1.20
C PHE A 40 13.82 -0.16 -0.26
N ILE A 41 14.19 1.07 -0.57
CA ILE A 41 14.63 1.53 -1.88
C ILE A 41 16.01 2.13 -1.72
N ILE A 42 16.95 1.73 -2.56
CA ILE A 42 18.29 2.31 -2.63
C ILE A 42 18.47 2.85 -4.05
N GLY A 43 18.67 4.15 -4.17
CA GLY A 43 18.92 4.81 -5.45
C GLY A 43 20.26 4.40 -6.05
N LYS A 44 20.38 4.47 -7.35
CA LYS A 44 21.56 3.98 -8.11
C LYS A 44 22.90 4.64 -7.72
N ASN A 45 22.87 5.87 -7.19
CA ASN A 45 24.08 6.55 -6.72
C ASN A 45 24.33 6.34 -5.22
N ALA A 46 23.42 5.63 -4.53
CA ALA A 46 23.57 5.21 -3.14
C ALA A 46 23.97 3.72 -3.03
N SER A 47 23.84 2.96 -4.10
CA SER A 47 24.31 1.58 -4.18
C SER A 47 25.79 1.50 -4.58
N VAL A 48 26.44 0.37 -4.27
CA VAL A 48 27.88 0.17 -4.52
C VAL A 48 28.18 -0.02 -6.02
N ASP A 49 27.26 -0.64 -6.74
CA ASP A 49 27.40 -1.06 -8.14
C ASP A 49 26.59 -0.22 -9.15
N GLY A 50 25.91 0.82 -8.67
CA GLY A 50 25.08 1.69 -9.51
C GLY A 50 23.70 1.11 -9.82
N SER A 51 23.30 0.01 -9.22
CA SER A 51 21.96 -0.56 -9.37
C SER A 51 20.92 0.19 -8.54
N VAL A 52 19.67 0.19 -8.99
CA VAL A 52 18.51 0.50 -8.14
C VAL A 52 18.13 -0.78 -7.39
N ILE A 53 18.11 -0.73 -6.06
CA ILE A 53 17.76 -1.88 -5.23
C ILE A 53 16.41 -1.62 -4.58
N CYS A 54 15.53 -2.62 -4.66
CA CYS A 54 14.24 -2.63 -3.98
C CYS A 54 14.12 -3.92 -3.18
N THR A 55 13.70 -3.81 -1.93
CA THR A 55 13.31 -4.96 -1.11
C THR A 55 11.81 -4.90 -0.84
N TYR A 56 11.19 -6.05 -0.73
CA TYR A 56 9.80 -6.18 -0.31
C TYR A 56 9.70 -7.35 0.65
N ASN A 57 9.20 -7.09 1.84
CA ASN A 57 8.93 -8.08 2.86
C ASN A 57 7.48 -7.94 3.29
N ALA A 58 6.68 -8.99 3.04
CA ALA A 58 5.32 -9.10 3.49
C ALA A 58 5.30 -9.97 4.77
N ASP A 59 4.94 -9.35 5.88
CA ASP A 59 4.92 -10.01 7.19
C ASP A 59 3.47 -10.33 7.57
N ASP A 60 3.03 -11.53 7.26
CA ASP A 60 1.76 -12.06 7.71
C ASP A 60 1.93 -13.48 8.24
N TYR A 61 1.24 -13.78 9.33
CA TYR A 61 1.27 -15.07 10.02
C TYR A 61 0.59 -16.18 9.23
N GLY A 62 0.59 -16.35 8.12
CA GLY A 62 -0.03 -17.41 7.32
C GLY A 62 0.35 -17.32 5.85
N LEU A 63 1.09 -16.29 5.54
CA LEU A 63 1.49 -16.02 4.17
C LEU A 63 2.71 -16.87 3.80
N PHE A 64 2.49 -18.14 3.49
CA PHE A 64 3.50 -19.02 2.91
C PHE A 64 3.27 -19.12 1.40
N ILE A 65 3.66 -18.07 0.68
CA ILE A 65 3.49 -18.02 -0.77
C ILE A 65 4.73 -18.60 -1.43
N GLY A 66 4.52 -19.54 -2.35
CA GLY A 66 5.58 -19.99 -3.26
C GLY A 66 5.97 -18.89 -4.25
N LEU A 67 7.03 -19.11 -5.02
CA LEU A 67 7.43 -18.16 -6.06
C LEU A 67 6.35 -18.11 -7.15
N ASN A 68 5.64 -16.99 -7.24
CA ASN A 68 4.65 -16.77 -8.28
C ASN A 68 5.32 -16.55 -9.64
N HIS A 69 4.80 -17.21 -10.67
CA HIS A 69 5.24 -17.04 -12.05
C HIS A 69 4.06 -16.79 -12.97
N PHE A 70 4.07 -15.66 -13.64
CA PHE A 70 3.11 -15.28 -14.67
C PHE A 70 3.86 -15.24 -16.00
N PRO A 71 3.68 -16.21 -16.90
CA PRO A 71 4.42 -16.29 -18.16
C PRO A 71 4.01 -15.16 -19.11
N ALA A 72 4.96 -14.74 -19.93
CA ALA A 72 4.67 -13.85 -21.06
C ALA A 72 3.70 -14.51 -22.04
N GLY A 73 2.87 -13.72 -22.70
CA GLY A 73 1.90 -14.22 -23.66
C GLY A 73 1.49 -13.22 -24.71
N LYS A 74 1.00 -13.73 -25.85
CA LYS A 74 0.27 -12.94 -26.85
C LYS A 74 -1.19 -13.38 -26.83
N HIS A 75 -2.09 -12.42 -26.78
CA HIS A 75 -3.52 -12.66 -26.59
C HIS A 75 -4.29 -12.15 -27.79
N GLN A 76 -5.32 -12.88 -28.16
CA GLN A 76 -6.23 -12.46 -29.23
C GLN A 76 -7.06 -11.25 -28.81
N ALA A 77 -7.46 -10.44 -29.78
CA ALA A 77 -8.35 -9.33 -29.52
C ALA A 77 -9.69 -9.82 -28.87
N GLY A 78 -10.12 -9.16 -27.82
CA GLY A 78 -11.31 -9.52 -27.07
C GLY A 78 -11.09 -10.56 -25.96
N THR A 79 -9.84 -11.06 -25.77
CA THR A 79 -9.54 -11.92 -24.62
C THR A 79 -9.82 -11.15 -23.33
N MET A 80 -10.49 -11.81 -22.39
CA MET A 80 -10.78 -11.27 -21.05
C MET A 80 -9.93 -12.00 -20.03
N ARG A 81 -9.52 -11.26 -19.01
CA ARG A 81 -8.79 -11.74 -17.84
C ARG A 81 -9.72 -11.73 -16.64
N ASP A 82 -9.86 -12.85 -15.97
CA ASP A 82 -10.50 -12.93 -14.66
C ASP A 82 -9.63 -12.25 -13.61
N VAL A 83 -10.27 -11.51 -12.72
CA VAL A 83 -9.65 -10.86 -11.58
C VAL A 83 -10.24 -11.44 -10.31
N TYR A 84 -9.36 -11.95 -9.49
CA TYR A 84 -9.65 -12.47 -8.17
C TYR A 84 -8.94 -11.61 -7.13
N ASP A 85 -9.57 -11.41 -6.00
CA ASP A 85 -8.95 -10.78 -4.84
C ASP A 85 -7.70 -11.56 -4.43
N TRP A 86 -6.60 -10.86 -4.21
CA TRP A 86 -5.31 -11.47 -3.96
C TRP A 86 -5.27 -12.29 -2.67
N ASP A 87 -5.88 -11.77 -1.60
CA ASP A 87 -5.82 -12.39 -0.28
C ASP A 87 -6.86 -13.48 -0.09
N THR A 88 -8.08 -13.27 -0.61
CA THR A 88 -9.24 -14.13 -0.37
C THR A 88 -9.57 -15.06 -1.53
N ASN A 89 -8.98 -14.82 -2.71
CA ASN A 89 -9.32 -15.50 -3.97
C ASN A 89 -10.79 -15.40 -4.37
N VAL A 90 -11.48 -14.35 -3.92
CA VAL A 90 -12.87 -14.07 -4.32
C VAL A 90 -12.86 -13.45 -5.72
N TYR A 91 -13.74 -13.95 -6.59
CA TYR A 91 -13.89 -13.42 -7.95
C TYR A 91 -14.51 -12.01 -7.95
N HIS A 92 -13.81 -11.05 -8.55
CA HIS A 92 -14.26 -9.66 -8.64
C HIS A 92 -14.81 -9.27 -10.02
N GLY A 93 -14.48 -10.01 -11.06
CA GLY A 93 -14.94 -9.69 -12.42
C GLY A 93 -13.89 -9.92 -13.49
N GLN A 94 -14.08 -9.30 -14.64
CA GLN A 94 -13.19 -9.41 -15.78
C GLN A 94 -12.74 -8.04 -16.29
N ILE A 95 -11.51 -7.99 -16.79
CA ILE A 95 -10.98 -6.85 -17.55
C ILE A 95 -10.45 -7.33 -18.90
N PRO A 96 -10.36 -6.48 -19.93
CA PRO A 96 -9.68 -6.83 -21.17
C PRO A 96 -8.22 -7.20 -20.93
N GLU A 97 -7.80 -8.33 -21.50
CA GLU A 97 -6.39 -8.69 -21.47
C GLU A 97 -5.61 -7.80 -22.45
N ALA A 98 -4.34 -7.51 -22.11
CA ALA A 98 -3.44 -6.82 -23.02
C ALA A 98 -3.10 -7.73 -24.21
N ALA A 99 -2.88 -7.16 -25.40
CA ALA A 99 -2.50 -7.93 -26.58
C ALA A 99 -1.18 -8.69 -26.39
N GLU A 100 -0.31 -8.18 -25.54
CA GLU A 100 0.94 -8.81 -25.11
C GLU A 100 1.13 -8.60 -23.61
N THR A 101 1.50 -9.66 -22.90
CA THR A 101 1.86 -9.62 -21.49
C THR A 101 3.30 -10.07 -21.31
N TYR A 102 3.97 -9.50 -20.30
CA TYR A 102 5.39 -9.78 -20.02
C TYR A 102 5.53 -10.85 -18.94
N ASN A 103 6.67 -11.53 -18.97
CA ASN A 103 7.02 -12.53 -17.99
C ASN A 103 7.28 -11.88 -16.62
N VAL A 104 6.64 -12.42 -15.57
CA VAL A 104 6.78 -11.93 -14.18
C VAL A 104 7.14 -13.09 -13.27
N ILE A 105 8.16 -12.91 -12.45
CA ILE A 105 8.55 -13.87 -11.40
C ILE A 105 8.58 -13.11 -10.05
N GLY A 106 7.80 -13.58 -9.09
CA GLY A 106 7.60 -12.82 -7.86
C GLY A 106 7.11 -11.40 -8.19
N ASN A 107 7.79 -10.40 -7.67
CA ASN A 107 7.40 -8.99 -7.86
C ASN A 107 8.27 -8.23 -8.88
N ILE A 108 8.90 -8.95 -9.83
CA ILE A 108 9.74 -8.38 -10.88
C ILE A 108 9.38 -8.96 -12.26
N ASN A 109 9.39 -8.13 -13.30
CA ASN A 109 9.19 -8.56 -14.67
C ASN A 109 10.49 -8.65 -15.48
N GLU A 110 10.43 -9.17 -16.70
CA GLU A 110 11.57 -9.34 -17.59
C GLU A 110 12.26 -8.05 -18.03
N TYR A 111 11.60 -6.89 -17.85
CA TYR A 111 12.18 -5.56 -18.04
C TYR A 111 12.76 -4.98 -16.75
N GLN A 112 12.86 -5.79 -15.68
CA GLN A 112 13.34 -5.38 -14.36
C GLN A 112 12.49 -4.29 -13.69
N VAL A 113 11.22 -4.17 -14.08
CA VAL A 113 10.27 -3.38 -13.30
C VAL A 113 9.87 -4.18 -12.08
N THR A 114 10.00 -3.56 -10.91
CA THR A 114 9.67 -4.17 -9.61
C THR A 114 8.58 -3.35 -8.94
N ILE A 115 7.57 -4.03 -8.38
CA ILE A 115 6.52 -3.40 -7.58
C ILE A 115 6.37 -4.17 -6.28
N GLY A 116 6.56 -3.49 -5.15
CA GLY A 116 6.21 -3.96 -3.81
C GLY A 116 5.21 -3.00 -3.17
N GLU A 117 4.67 -3.36 -2.01
CA GLU A 117 3.69 -2.52 -1.32
C GLU A 117 3.82 -2.60 0.20
N THR A 118 3.11 -1.69 0.88
CA THR A 118 2.78 -1.77 2.30
C THR A 118 1.42 -1.11 2.53
N THR A 119 0.49 -1.84 3.14
CA THR A 119 -0.83 -1.33 3.47
C THR A 119 -0.77 -0.35 4.65
N TYR A 120 -1.27 0.86 4.50
CA TYR A 120 -1.37 1.84 5.58
C TYR A 120 -2.81 2.08 6.09
N GLY A 121 -3.80 1.39 5.52
CA GLY A 121 -5.21 1.53 5.86
C GLY A 121 -5.79 2.86 5.37
N GLY A 122 -5.82 3.88 6.22
CA GLY A 122 -6.39 5.19 5.92
C GLY A 122 -7.89 5.25 6.17
N ARG A 123 -8.61 6.09 5.43
CA ARG A 123 -10.05 6.31 5.61
C ARG A 123 -10.87 5.15 5.05
N GLU A 124 -11.55 4.41 5.91
CA GLU A 124 -12.38 3.23 5.52
C GLU A 124 -13.43 3.59 4.47
N GLU A 125 -14.02 4.78 4.53
CA GLU A 125 -15.00 5.24 3.56
C GLU A 125 -14.46 5.46 2.14
N MET A 126 -13.15 5.33 1.97
CA MET A 126 -12.46 5.43 0.68
C MET A 126 -12.32 4.08 -0.04
N VAL A 127 -12.53 2.97 0.64
CA VAL A 127 -12.49 1.64 0.02
C VAL A 127 -13.66 1.50 -0.96
N ASP A 128 -13.36 1.22 -2.23
CA ASP A 128 -14.39 0.96 -3.24
C ASP A 128 -14.70 -0.54 -3.31
N THR A 129 -15.59 -1.00 -2.43
CA THR A 129 -16.01 -2.40 -2.37
C THR A 129 -16.71 -2.91 -3.64
N THR A 130 -16.97 -2.04 -4.61
CA THR A 130 -17.52 -2.39 -5.94
C THR A 130 -16.46 -2.43 -7.03
N GLY A 131 -15.22 -2.05 -6.69
CA GLY A 131 -14.09 -2.10 -7.60
C GLY A 131 -13.68 -3.52 -7.95
N ILE A 132 -13.17 -3.70 -9.15
CA ILE A 132 -12.70 -5.02 -9.63
C ILE A 132 -11.24 -5.26 -9.23
N ILE A 133 -10.42 -4.20 -9.13
CA ILE A 133 -8.98 -4.30 -8.95
C ILE A 133 -8.65 -4.13 -7.47
N ASP A 134 -8.05 -5.13 -6.86
CA ASP A 134 -7.38 -5.06 -5.55
C ASP A 134 -5.89 -4.71 -5.69
N TYR A 135 -5.20 -4.49 -4.57
CA TYR A 135 -3.79 -4.07 -4.58
C TYR A 135 -2.86 -5.12 -5.20
N GLY A 136 -3.06 -6.40 -4.89
CA GLY A 136 -2.22 -7.49 -5.37
C GLY A 136 -2.43 -7.76 -6.85
N SER A 137 -3.69 -7.86 -7.31
CA SER A 137 -4.02 -7.94 -8.73
C SER A 137 -3.45 -6.75 -9.50
N LEU A 138 -3.52 -5.53 -8.94
CA LEU A 138 -2.96 -4.34 -9.55
C LEU A 138 -1.45 -4.45 -9.81
N ILE A 139 -0.70 -4.98 -8.84
CA ILE A 139 0.74 -5.22 -8.95
C ILE A 139 1.04 -6.13 -10.14
N TYR A 140 0.44 -7.32 -10.17
CA TYR A 140 0.78 -8.30 -11.20
C TYR A 140 0.30 -7.91 -12.59
N ILE A 141 -0.87 -7.29 -12.69
CA ILE A 141 -1.38 -6.78 -13.98
C ILE A 141 -0.49 -5.65 -14.50
N ALA A 142 -0.03 -4.74 -13.62
CA ALA A 142 0.87 -3.67 -14.01
C ALA A 142 2.24 -4.20 -14.43
N LEU A 143 2.82 -5.15 -13.71
CA LEU A 143 4.08 -5.81 -14.07
C LEU A 143 4.01 -6.50 -15.42
N GLN A 144 2.91 -7.20 -15.72
CA GLN A 144 2.71 -7.85 -17.01
C GLN A 144 2.52 -6.89 -18.20
N ARG A 145 2.36 -5.59 -17.95
CA ARG A 145 2.03 -4.58 -18.97
C ARG A 145 2.99 -3.41 -19.06
N SER A 146 4.02 -3.34 -18.19
CA SER A 146 4.93 -2.18 -18.11
C SER A 146 6.38 -2.56 -18.41
N LYS A 147 7.12 -1.61 -19.01
CA LYS A 147 8.56 -1.69 -19.28
C LYS A 147 9.39 -0.73 -18.45
N THR A 148 8.75 0.21 -17.78
CA THR A 148 9.40 1.19 -16.92
C THR A 148 8.55 1.50 -15.68
N ALA A 149 9.17 2.04 -14.65
CA ALA A 149 8.46 2.45 -13.42
C ALA A 149 7.36 3.47 -13.72
N ARG A 150 7.60 4.45 -14.58
CA ARG A 150 6.59 5.45 -14.97
C ARG A 150 5.43 4.83 -15.74
N GLU A 151 5.72 3.85 -16.60
CA GLU A 151 4.68 3.14 -17.31
C GLU A 151 3.83 2.31 -16.34
N ALA A 152 4.44 1.66 -15.34
CA ALA A 152 3.72 0.96 -14.29
C ALA A 152 2.76 1.91 -13.54
N ILE A 153 3.24 3.07 -13.07
CA ILE A 153 2.39 4.10 -12.43
C ILE A 153 1.21 4.49 -13.33
N ARG A 154 1.45 4.74 -14.62
CA ARG A 154 0.41 5.09 -15.58
C ARG A 154 -0.63 3.96 -15.75
N ILE A 155 -0.18 2.72 -15.86
CA ILE A 155 -1.04 1.54 -16.01
C ILE A 155 -1.88 1.33 -14.75
N MET A 156 -1.26 1.33 -13.56
CA MET A 156 -1.95 1.18 -12.28
C MET A 156 -3.08 2.20 -12.13
N THR A 157 -2.77 3.47 -12.36
CA THR A 157 -3.74 4.56 -12.23
C THR A 157 -4.81 4.54 -13.31
N THR A 158 -4.51 4.05 -14.51
CA THR A 158 -5.50 3.86 -15.59
C THR A 158 -6.45 2.72 -15.26
N LEU A 159 -5.94 1.59 -14.80
CA LEU A 159 -6.75 0.42 -14.42
C LEU A 159 -7.72 0.77 -13.30
N THR A 160 -7.26 1.42 -12.25
CA THR A 160 -8.12 1.81 -11.14
C THR A 160 -9.18 2.83 -11.55
N ASN A 161 -8.87 3.76 -12.48
CA ASN A 161 -9.85 4.68 -13.05
C ASN A 161 -10.94 3.98 -13.86
N GLN A 162 -10.60 2.90 -14.55
CA GLN A 162 -11.55 2.17 -15.39
C GLN A 162 -12.39 1.17 -14.61
N TYR A 163 -11.78 0.48 -13.66
CA TYR A 163 -12.35 -0.70 -13.02
C TYR A 163 -12.63 -0.55 -11.53
N GLY A 164 -12.25 0.58 -10.91
CA GLY A 164 -12.36 0.78 -9.46
C GLY A 164 -11.18 0.15 -8.70
N TYR A 165 -11.06 0.49 -7.42
CA TYR A 165 -9.97 0.01 -6.56
C TYR A 165 -10.52 -0.49 -5.23
N ASN A 166 -10.56 -1.81 -5.09
CA ASN A 166 -11.12 -2.51 -3.94
C ASN A 166 -10.03 -2.92 -2.95
N SER A 167 -9.37 -1.93 -2.37
CA SER A 167 -8.38 -2.12 -1.30
C SER A 167 -8.34 -0.89 -0.40
N GLU A 168 -7.74 -1.07 0.74
CA GLU A 168 -7.34 0.02 1.63
C GLU A 168 -6.27 0.91 0.99
N GLY A 169 -5.74 1.85 1.74
CA GLY A 169 -4.66 2.70 1.28
C GLY A 169 -3.33 1.96 1.23
N GLU A 170 -2.64 2.09 0.10
CA GLU A 170 -1.37 1.41 -0.18
C GLU A 170 -0.25 2.38 -0.50
N THR A 171 0.94 2.08 0.04
CA THR A 171 2.20 2.65 -0.43
C THR A 171 2.89 1.66 -1.34
N PHE A 172 2.92 1.94 -2.64
CA PHE A 172 3.65 1.12 -3.62
C PHE A 172 5.09 1.61 -3.76
N THR A 173 6.05 0.68 -3.71
CA THR A 173 7.40 0.85 -4.21
C THR A 173 7.43 0.43 -5.66
N ILE A 174 7.85 1.32 -6.57
CA ILE A 174 7.87 1.06 -8.01
C ILE A 174 9.24 1.44 -8.56
N CYS A 175 10.00 0.46 -9.02
CA CYS A 175 11.37 0.64 -9.48
C CYS A 175 11.58 0.08 -10.88
N ASP A 176 12.55 0.67 -11.59
CA ASP A 176 13.18 0.08 -12.76
C ASP A 176 14.71 0.32 -12.66
N PRO A 177 15.54 -0.15 -13.61
CA PRO A 177 17.00 0.04 -13.53
C PRO A 177 17.48 1.49 -13.48
N ASN A 178 16.61 2.47 -13.78
CA ASN A 178 16.98 3.87 -13.92
C ASN A 178 16.47 4.76 -12.80
N GLU A 179 15.31 4.43 -12.24
CA GLU A 179 14.64 5.27 -11.23
C GLU A 179 13.74 4.46 -10.30
N ALA A 180 13.48 5.03 -9.14
CA ALA A 180 12.61 4.46 -8.12
C ALA A 180 11.57 5.48 -7.63
N TRP A 181 10.39 5.00 -7.28
CA TRP A 181 9.25 5.77 -6.85
C TRP A 181 8.58 5.15 -5.63
N ILE A 182 8.07 6.01 -4.75
CA ILE A 182 6.99 5.63 -3.84
C ILE A 182 5.69 6.26 -4.34
N MET A 183 4.61 5.49 -4.35
CA MET A 183 3.29 5.96 -4.73
C MET A 183 2.28 5.59 -3.65
N GLU A 184 1.64 6.57 -3.06
CA GLU A 184 0.53 6.35 -2.14
C GLU A 184 -0.79 6.54 -2.87
N MET A 185 -1.69 5.58 -2.68
CA MET A 185 -2.95 5.48 -3.39
C MET A 185 -4.08 5.05 -2.47
N MET A 186 -5.26 5.64 -2.66
CA MET A 186 -6.53 5.23 -2.04
C MET A 186 -7.65 5.27 -3.06
N GLY A 187 -8.68 4.46 -2.85
CA GLY A 187 -9.93 4.54 -3.59
C GLY A 187 -10.68 5.87 -3.38
N LYS A 188 -11.83 6.02 -3.98
CA LYS A 188 -12.70 7.19 -3.83
C LYS A 188 -14.03 6.90 -3.13
N GLY A 189 -14.16 5.69 -2.61
CA GLY A 189 -15.34 5.17 -1.95
C GLY A 189 -16.26 4.38 -2.88
N PRO A 190 -17.22 3.64 -2.32
CA PRO A 190 -18.06 2.70 -3.04
C PRO A 190 -18.76 3.34 -4.26
N GLY A 191 -18.69 2.65 -5.41
CA GLY A 191 -19.25 3.11 -6.68
C GLY A 191 -18.54 4.28 -7.34
N SER A 192 -17.45 4.78 -6.75
CA SER A 192 -16.66 5.90 -7.27
C SER A 192 -15.36 5.37 -7.87
N LYS A 193 -15.40 4.97 -9.13
CA LYS A 193 -14.19 4.51 -9.83
C LYS A 193 -13.04 5.51 -9.73
N GLY A 194 -11.82 4.99 -9.75
CA GLY A 194 -10.60 5.78 -9.68
C GLY A 194 -10.01 5.87 -8.28
N THR A 195 -8.84 6.45 -8.23
CA THR A 195 -8.05 6.63 -7.01
C THR A 195 -7.57 8.06 -6.87
N VAL A 196 -7.35 8.49 -5.63
CA VAL A 196 -6.49 9.63 -5.32
C VAL A 196 -5.11 9.10 -4.98
N TRP A 197 -4.10 9.68 -5.59
CA TRP A 197 -2.74 9.19 -5.45
C TRP A 197 -1.70 10.27 -5.67
N VAL A 198 -0.54 10.08 -5.08
CA VAL A 198 0.68 10.86 -5.32
C VAL A 198 1.86 9.90 -5.41
N ALA A 199 2.70 10.09 -6.41
CA ALA A 199 3.95 9.37 -6.57
C ALA A 199 5.13 10.35 -6.51
N ILE A 200 6.15 10.01 -5.72
CA ILE A 200 7.38 10.80 -5.57
C ILE A 200 8.57 9.94 -5.99
N ARG A 201 9.37 10.49 -6.90
CA ARG A 201 10.63 9.88 -7.30
C ARG A 201 11.65 9.97 -6.16
N ILE A 202 12.26 8.86 -5.82
CA ILE A 202 13.34 8.81 -4.85
C ILE A 202 14.62 9.33 -5.53
N PRO A 203 15.35 10.29 -4.92
CA PRO A 203 16.60 10.77 -5.47
C PRO A 203 17.63 9.63 -5.64
N ASP A 204 18.41 9.70 -6.70
CA ASP A 204 19.38 8.64 -7.04
C ASP A 204 20.43 8.39 -5.95
N ASN A 205 20.73 9.39 -5.11
CA ASN A 205 21.67 9.30 -4.01
C ASN A 205 21.03 9.10 -2.62
N ALA A 206 19.78 8.65 -2.59
CA ALA A 206 19.02 8.47 -1.36
C ALA A 206 18.68 7.00 -1.10
N VAL A 207 18.44 6.71 0.17
CA VAL A 207 17.80 5.50 0.66
C VAL A 207 16.44 5.89 1.24
N CYS A 208 15.41 5.14 0.93
CA CYS A 208 14.06 5.32 1.46
C CYS A 208 13.55 4.01 2.03
N GLY A 209 12.87 4.06 3.17
CA GLY A 209 12.16 2.92 3.74
C GLY A 209 10.74 3.32 4.10
N HIS A 210 9.82 2.39 3.93
CA HIS A 210 8.45 2.52 4.42
C HIS A 210 7.94 1.18 4.95
N ALA A 211 7.00 1.27 5.86
CA ALA A 211 6.25 0.16 6.43
C ALA A 211 4.77 0.53 6.36
N ASN A 212 3.93 -0.09 7.16
CA ASN A 212 2.47 0.14 7.13
C ASN A 212 2.05 1.53 7.63
N GLN A 213 2.62 2.55 7.04
CA GLN A 213 2.30 3.97 7.31
C GLN A 213 2.49 4.80 6.05
N SER A 214 1.57 5.72 5.79
CA SER A 214 1.76 6.74 4.77
C SER A 214 2.98 7.61 5.09
N ARG A 215 3.75 7.97 4.08
CA ARG A 215 5.01 8.74 4.16
C ARG A 215 4.95 10.07 3.41
N ILE A 216 4.02 10.20 2.45
CA ILE A 216 3.94 11.38 1.60
C ILE A 216 3.14 12.48 2.32
N GLY A 217 3.87 13.47 2.83
CA GLY A 217 3.29 14.71 3.34
C GLY A 217 3.08 15.73 2.21
N ARG A 218 3.66 16.93 2.38
CA ARG A 218 3.62 17.98 1.36
C ARG A 218 4.52 17.62 0.18
N PHE A 219 4.05 17.90 -1.03
CA PHE A 219 4.79 17.63 -2.25
C PHE A 219 4.73 18.83 -3.21
N ASN A 220 5.75 18.96 -4.05
CA ASN A 220 5.85 20.06 -5.00
C ASN A 220 5.10 19.74 -6.30
N MET A 221 3.87 20.21 -6.41
CA MET A 221 3.02 20.01 -7.59
C MET A 221 3.57 20.59 -8.89
N LYS A 222 4.58 21.47 -8.83
CA LYS A 222 5.24 22.05 -10.01
C LYS A 222 6.38 21.18 -10.54
N ASP A 223 6.92 20.27 -9.72
CA ASP A 223 8.00 19.38 -10.12
C ASP A 223 7.47 18.16 -10.88
N LYS A 224 7.12 18.37 -12.15
CA LYS A 224 6.57 17.31 -13.00
C LYS A 224 7.56 16.19 -13.36
N LYS A 225 8.84 16.40 -13.08
CA LYS A 225 9.88 15.39 -13.28
C LYS A 225 9.88 14.36 -12.15
N ASN A 226 9.71 14.80 -10.90
CA ASN A 226 9.89 13.98 -9.72
C ASN A 226 8.58 13.75 -8.93
N VAL A 227 7.47 14.39 -9.33
CA VAL A 227 6.18 14.28 -8.67
C VAL A 227 5.07 14.06 -9.68
N LEU A 228 4.36 12.97 -9.55
CA LEU A 228 3.15 12.64 -10.30
C LEU A 228 1.99 12.52 -9.33
N TYR A 229 0.78 12.89 -9.73
CA TYR A 229 -0.39 12.84 -8.85
C TYR A 229 -1.69 12.81 -9.63
N SER A 230 -2.77 12.33 -9.01
CA SER A 230 -4.12 12.38 -9.58
C SER A 230 -4.55 13.84 -9.75
N LYS A 231 -5.06 14.18 -10.94
CA LYS A 231 -5.40 15.57 -11.31
C LYS A 231 -6.38 16.22 -10.34
N ASP A 232 -7.21 15.42 -9.73
CA ASP A 232 -8.30 15.83 -8.84
C ASP A 232 -7.98 15.70 -7.35
N VAL A 233 -6.74 15.38 -6.95
CA VAL A 233 -6.38 15.14 -5.54
C VAL A 233 -6.80 16.30 -4.62
N VAL A 234 -6.63 17.54 -5.02
CA VAL A 234 -7.00 18.72 -4.23
C VAL A 234 -8.52 18.93 -4.23
N GLU A 235 -9.13 18.85 -5.41
CA GLU A 235 -10.58 19.06 -5.55
C GLU A 235 -11.36 17.94 -4.84
N PHE A 236 -10.85 16.72 -4.87
CA PHE A 236 -11.43 15.61 -4.14
C PHE A 236 -11.39 15.87 -2.63
N ALA A 237 -10.24 16.26 -2.06
CA ALA A 237 -10.11 16.59 -0.65
C ALA A 237 -11.03 17.76 -0.23
N ARG A 238 -11.16 18.76 -1.10
CA ARG A 238 -12.10 19.88 -0.89
C ARG A 238 -13.56 19.45 -0.90
N LYS A 239 -13.94 18.63 -1.88
CA LYS A 239 -15.32 18.11 -2.00
C LYS A 239 -15.71 17.27 -0.79
N LYS A 240 -14.77 16.56 -0.22
CA LYS A 240 -14.96 15.79 1.03
C LYS A 240 -14.95 16.68 2.29
N GLY A 241 -14.60 17.95 2.18
CA GLY A 241 -14.51 18.87 3.31
C GLY A 241 -13.23 18.73 4.15
N TRP A 242 -12.29 17.93 3.72
CA TRP A 242 -11.05 17.61 4.44
C TRP A 242 -9.98 18.70 4.28
N TYR A 243 -10.06 19.47 3.19
CA TYR A 243 -9.07 20.48 2.88
C TYR A 243 -9.72 21.80 2.42
N GLN A 244 -9.29 22.93 3.04
CA GLN A 244 -9.75 24.28 2.71
C GLN A 244 -8.58 25.21 2.31
N GLY A 245 -7.36 24.70 2.29
CA GLY A 245 -6.16 25.48 2.08
C GLY A 245 -5.88 25.84 0.61
N LYS A 246 -4.72 26.48 0.40
CA LYS A 246 -4.25 26.82 -0.96
C LYS A 246 -3.84 25.56 -1.72
N TYR A 247 -4.14 25.51 -3.02
CA TYR A 247 -3.90 24.35 -3.88
C TYR A 247 -2.50 23.71 -3.71
N ALA A 248 -1.46 24.54 -3.69
CA ALA A 248 -0.07 24.08 -3.59
C ALA A 248 0.39 23.71 -2.16
N GLN A 249 -0.49 23.73 -1.17
CA GLN A 249 -0.18 23.46 0.23
C GLN A 249 -0.83 22.17 0.75
N LEU A 250 -1.53 21.43 -0.11
CA LEU A 250 -2.09 20.13 0.26
C LEU A 250 -0.97 19.22 0.75
N SER A 251 -1.23 18.53 1.84
CA SER A 251 -0.41 17.44 2.36
C SER A 251 -1.19 16.14 2.23
N LEU A 252 -0.67 15.14 1.55
CA LEU A 252 -1.42 13.92 1.27
C LEU A 252 -1.83 13.23 2.58
N LEU A 253 -0.88 13.05 3.49
CA LEU A 253 -1.11 12.34 4.74
C LEU A 253 -2.22 12.95 5.60
N PRO A 254 -2.17 14.20 6.10
CA PRO A 254 -3.24 14.72 6.96
C PRO A 254 -4.50 15.16 6.20
N ASP A 255 -4.38 15.58 4.94
CA ASP A 255 -5.48 16.22 4.23
C ASP A 255 -6.32 15.24 3.38
N VAL A 256 -5.83 14.04 3.13
CA VAL A 256 -6.52 13.05 2.28
C VAL A 256 -6.62 11.69 2.96
N ILE A 257 -5.54 11.21 3.54
CA ILE A 257 -5.43 9.83 4.03
C ILE A 257 -6.00 9.67 5.44
N MET A 258 -5.73 10.59 6.36
CA MET A 258 -6.24 10.62 7.73
C MET A 258 -7.41 11.58 7.85
#